data_d98d9bc108811861fa9fdaf4c83c1bea
#
_entry.id   d98d9bc108811861fa9fdaf4c83c1bea
#
_cell.length_a   1.000
_cell.length_b   1.000
_cell.length_c   1.000
_cell.angle_alpha   90.00
_cell.angle_beta   90.00
_cell.angle_gamma   90.00
#
_symmetry.space_group_name_H-M   'P 1'
#
loop_
_entity.id
_entity.type
_entity.pdbx_description
1 polymer ?
#
loop_
_entity_poly.entity_id
_entity_poly.type
_entity_poly.pdbx_seq_one_letter_code
_entity_poly.pdbx_strand_id
1 'polypeptide(L)' 'MMRESTKNTISMLSDMWKRNSPVADFDAFALVCEIADAYHNDTVSAESCMEEILALVIARNISAKERFDSMQKVISDE' A
#
# COMPACT_ATOMS: atom_id res chain seq x y z
N MET A 1 12.12 -3.55 -11.39
CA MET A 1 11.20 -4.66 -11.11
C MET A 1 10.93 -4.76 -9.62
N MET A 2 9.67 -4.93 -9.24
CA MET A 2 9.29 -5.02 -7.83
C MET A 2 9.69 -6.37 -7.23
N ARG A 3 10.18 -6.32 -5.98
CA ARG A 3 10.49 -7.54 -5.24
C ARG A 3 9.19 -8.25 -4.86
N GLU A 4 9.25 -9.58 -4.82
CA GLU A 4 8.09 -10.40 -4.46
C GLU A 4 7.62 -10.12 -3.02
N SER A 5 8.57 -9.91 -2.10
CA SER A 5 8.23 -9.57 -0.72
C SER A 5 7.42 -8.28 -0.63
N THR A 6 7.76 -7.28 -1.44
CA THR A 6 7.01 -6.01 -1.48
C THR A 6 5.61 -6.23 -2.02
N LYS A 7 5.46 -7.01 -3.09
CA LYS A 7 4.14 -7.34 -3.65
C LYS A 7 3.25 -8.01 -2.62
N ASN A 8 3.79 -8.96 -1.87
CA ASN A 8 3.04 -9.69 -0.85
C ASN A 8 2.61 -8.77 0.28
N THR A 9 3.49 -7.88 0.72
CA THR A 9 3.17 -6.92 1.77
C THR A 9 2.10 -5.93 1.32
N ILE A 10 2.19 -5.43 0.09
CA ILE A 10 1.18 -4.52 -0.47
C ILE A 10 -0.18 -5.21 -0.56
N SER A 11 -0.21 -6.48 -0.96
CA SER A 11 -1.45 -7.25 -1.00
C SER A 11 -2.09 -7.36 0.37
N MET A 12 -1.30 -7.66 1.40
CA MET A 12 -1.76 -7.71 2.78
C MET A 12 -2.30 -6.36 3.24
N LEU A 13 -1.56 -5.28 2.95
CA LEU A 13 -1.98 -3.93 3.33
C LEU A 13 -3.27 -3.52 2.63
N SER A 14 -3.45 -3.91 1.37
CA SER A 14 -4.68 -3.64 0.64
C SER A 14 -5.89 -4.24 1.34
N ASP A 15 -5.76 -5.48 1.80
CA ASP A 15 -6.82 -6.14 2.58
C ASP A 15 -7.07 -5.42 3.91
N MET A 16 -6.01 -4.97 4.58
CA MET A 16 -6.14 -4.23 5.83
C MET A 16 -6.86 -2.91 5.63
N TRP A 17 -6.54 -2.17 4.56
CA TRP A 17 -7.21 -0.91 4.26
C TRP A 17 -8.69 -1.12 3.93
N LYS A 18 -9.00 -2.17 3.19
CA LYS A 18 -10.41 -2.49 2.86
C LYS A 18 -11.23 -2.78 4.11
N ARG A 19 -10.60 -3.38 5.12
CA ARG A 19 -11.25 -3.66 6.41
C ARG A 19 -11.15 -2.51 7.39
N ASN A 20 -10.61 -1.38 6.95
CA ASN A 20 -10.43 -0.18 7.79
C ASN A 20 -9.60 -0.46 9.05
N SER A 21 -8.54 -1.26 8.90
CA SER A 21 -7.65 -1.56 10.02
C SER A 21 -6.91 -0.29 10.47
N PRO A 22 -6.91 0.02 11.78
CA PRO A 22 -6.28 1.25 12.27
C PRO A 22 -4.76 1.23 12.19
N VAL A 23 -4.14 0.05 12.00
CA VAL A 23 -2.67 -0.06 11.93
C VAL A 23 -2.15 -0.16 10.51
N ALA A 24 -3.03 -0.12 9.50
CA ALA A 24 -2.60 -0.29 8.11
C ALA A 24 -1.63 0.80 7.67
N ASP A 25 -1.91 2.07 7.98
CA ASP A 25 -1.02 3.17 7.61
C ASP A 25 0.32 3.09 8.33
N PHE A 26 0.33 2.64 9.57
CA PHE A 26 1.58 2.43 10.30
C PHE A 26 2.42 1.35 9.64
N ASP A 27 1.81 0.23 9.28
CA ASP A 27 2.50 -0.87 8.60
C ASP A 27 2.99 -0.45 7.21
N ALA A 28 2.22 0.39 6.51
CA ALA A 28 2.63 0.93 5.23
C ALA A 28 3.86 1.82 5.37
N PHE A 29 3.92 2.65 6.41
CA PHE A 29 5.09 3.47 6.69
C PHE A 29 6.32 2.61 6.97
N ALA A 30 6.14 1.51 7.70
CA ALA A 30 7.22 0.56 7.96
C ALA A 30 7.75 -0.02 6.66
N LEU A 31 6.88 -0.31 5.70
CA LEU A 31 7.31 -0.78 4.38
C LEU A 31 8.10 0.30 3.63
N VAL A 32 7.67 1.56 3.69
CA VAL A 32 8.41 2.66 3.07
C VAL A 32 9.83 2.74 3.64
N CYS A 33 9.96 2.62 4.96
CA CYS A 33 11.27 2.62 5.62
C CYS A 33 12.13 1.45 5.15
N GLU A 34 11.55 0.27 5.01
CA GLU A 34 12.26 -0.92 4.52
C GLU A 34 12.73 -0.72 3.08
N ILE A 35 11.89 -0.15 2.22
CA ILE A 35 12.26 0.15 0.83
C ILE A 35 13.41 1.16 0.78
N ALA A 36 13.33 2.20 1.60
CA ALA A 36 14.37 3.23 1.67
C ALA A 36 15.71 2.64 2.14
N ASP A 37 15.66 1.75 3.14
CA ASP A 37 16.86 1.07 3.64
C ASP A 37 17.47 0.18 2.56
N ALA A 38 16.63 -0.55 1.82
CA ALA A 38 17.09 -1.42 0.73
C ALA A 38 17.80 -0.59 -0.36
N TYR A 39 17.24 0.58 -0.69
CA TYR A 39 17.88 1.49 -1.65
C TYR A 39 19.20 2.03 -1.11
N HIS A 40 19.23 2.45 0.15
CA HIS A 40 20.43 2.98 0.79
C HIS A 40 21.56 1.92 0.82
N ASN A 41 21.21 0.66 0.98
CA ASN A 41 22.16 -0.46 1.05
C ASN A 41 22.44 -1.09 -0.33
N ASP A 42 22.04 -0.42 -1.41
CA ASP A 42 22.25 -0.88 -2.79
C ASP A 42 21.59 -2.23 -3.10
N THR A 43 20.60 -2.64 -2.33
CA THR A 43 19.86 -3.89 -2.56
C THR A 43 18.85 -3.74 -3.71
N VAL A 44 18.30 -2.54 -3.88
CA VAL A 44 17.40 -2.22 -4.99
C VAL A 44 17.88 -0.95 -5.69
N SER A 45 17.57 -0.83 -6.98
CA SER A 45 17.90 0.37 -7.75
C SER A 45 16.93 1.51 -7.40
N ALA A 46 17.30 2.74 -7.79
CA ALA A 46 16.42 3.89 -7.63
C ALA A 46 15.10 3.68 -8.36
N GLU A 47 15.14 3.08 -9.55
CA GLU A 47 13.96 2.78 -10.35
C GLU A 47 13.03 1.80 -9.62
N SER A 48 13.59 0.72 -9.09
CA SER A 48 12.83 -0.27 -8.33
C SER A 48 12.25 0.34 -7.05
N CYS A 49 13.02 1.17 -6.36
CA CYS A 49 12.57 1.88 -5.16
C CYS A 49 11.34 2.73 -5.49
N MET A 50 11.39 3.51 -6.56
CA MET A 50 10.27 4.34 -7.00
C MET A 50 9.06 3.49 -7.38
N GLU A 51 9.26 2.40 -8.12
CA GLU A 51 8.19 1.47 -8.47
C GLU A 51 7.46 0.95 -7.24
N GLU A 52 8.21 0.52 -6.24
CA GLU A 52 7.64 -0.07 -5.03
C GLU A 52 6.86 0.97 -4.23
N ILE A 53 7.39 2.18 -4.08
CA ILE A 53 6.69 3.26 -3.36
C ILE A 53 5.42 3.67 -4.10
N LEU A 54 5.48 3.83 -5.42
CA LEU A 54 4.31 4.20 -6.21
C LEU A 54 3.23 3.12 -6.15
N ALA A 55 3.64 1.85 -6.23
CA ALA A 55 2.69 0.74 -6.13
C ALA A 55 1.96 0.75 -4.78
N LEU A 56 2.69 1.03 -3.70
CA LEU A 56 2.10 1.13 -2.37
C LEU A 56 1.08 2.27 -2.28
N VAL A 57 1.44 3.46 -2.78
CA VAL A 57 0.56 4.63 -2.74
C VAL A 57 -0.69 4.39 -3.59
N ILE A 58 -0.52 3.80 -4.79
CA ILE A 58 -1.65 3.49 -5.68
C ILE A 58 -2.58 2.49 -5.01
N ALA A 59 -2.04 1.44 -4.39
CA ALA A 59 -2.84 0.43 -3.70
C ALA A 59 -3.66 1.05 -2.56
N ARG A 60 -3.05 1.95 -1.79
CA ARG A 60 -3.75 2.65 -0.72
C ARG A 60 -4.89 3.51 -1.27
N ASN A 61 -4.63 4.24 -2.34
CA ASN A 61 -5.63 5.12 -2.93
C ASN A 61 -6.81 4.33 -3.51
N ILE A 62 -6.53 3.20 -4.17
CA ILE A 62 -7.59 2.33 -4.70
C ILE A 62 -8.45 1.79 -3.56
N SER A 63 -7.82 1.29 -2.50
CA SER A 63 -8.53 0.72 -1.35
C SER A 63 -9.40 1.77 -0.65
N ALA A 64 -8.89 2.99 -0.50
CA ALA A 64 -9.63 4.09 0.09
C ALA A 64 -10.85 4.47 -0.75
N LYS A 65 -10.68 4.49 -2.08
CA LYS A 65 -11.78 4.79 -3.00
C LYS A 65 -12.85 3.71 -2.95
N GLU A 66 -12.46 2.44 -2.95
CA GLU A 66 -13.40 1.32 -2.87
C GLU A 66 -14.22 1.39 -1.58
N ARG A 67 -13.57 1.71 -0.47
CA ARG A 67 -14.27 1.86 0.81
C ARG A 67 -15.25 3.02 0.79
N PHE A 68 -14.83 4.16 0.21
CA PHE A 68 -15.70 5.33 0.08
C PHE A 68 -16.91 5.01 -0.80
N ASP A 69 -16.70 4.36 -1.94
CA ASP A 69 -17.79 3.98 -2.86
C ASP A 69 -18.76 3.04 -2.18
N SER A 70 -18.28 2.10 -1.36
CA SER A 70 -19.14 1.19 -0.60
C SER A 70 -20.01 1.95 0.41
N MET A 71 -19.43 2.94 1.08
CA MET A 71 -20.17 3.78 2.04
C MET A 71 -21.25 4.60 1.32
N GLN A 72 -20.92 5.17 0.17
CA GLN A 72 -21.87 5.94 -0.63
C GLN A 72 -23.04 5.07 -1.09
N LYS A 73 -22.78 3.84 -1.49
CA LYS A 73 -23.80 2.89 -1.91
C LYS A 73 -24.78 2.59 -0.77
N VAL A 74 -24.28 2.38 0.44
CA VAL A 74 -25.14 2.12 1.61
C VAL A 74 -26.02 3.34 1.89
N ILE A 75 -25.47 4.54 1.83
CA ILE A 75 -26.23 5.77 2.05
C ILE A 75 -27.31 5.95 0.97
N SER A 76 -26.98 5.63 -0.28
CA SER A 76 -27.91 5.79 -1.41
C SER A 76 -29.09 4.84 -1.34
N ASP A 77 -28.91 3.68 -0.71
CA ASP A 77 -29.97 2.67 -0.58
C ASP A 77 -30.98 2.99 0.53
N GLU A 78 -30.71 4.02 1.32
CA GLU A 78 -31.66 4.50 2.33
C GLU A 78 -32.59 5.55 1.75
#